data_f42ad83857472460e9cbc107b1c6cca6
#
_entry.id   f42ad83857472460e9cbc107b1c6cca6
#
_cell.length_a   1.000
_cell.length_b   1.000
_cell.length_c   1.000
_cell.angle_alpha   90.00
_cell.angle_beta   90.00
_cell.angle_gamma   90.00
#
_symmetry.space_group_name_H-M   'P 1'
#
loop_
_entity.id
_entity.type
_entity.pdbx_description
1 polymer ?
#
loop_
_entity_poly.entity_id
_entity_poly.type
_entity_poly.pdbx_seq_one_letter_code
_entity_poly.pdbx_strand_id
1 'polypeptide(L)'
;MKLLSVVLICTLLSISYGYRILGVFPFNGKSHFMMFEQLMKILAKRGHQVDVISTFPLTKPYPNYNDLIVLPAGRQFMNNMTYNEIKTLFADSPTHAVATLAGNDICEFLNNSQMQQLIRNPPNDPPYDAVIIEV
;
A
#
# COMPACT_ATOMS: atom_id res chain seq x y z
N MET A 1 47.74 -0.62 16.33
CA MET A 1 47.11 -1.53 15.36
C MET A 1 45.65 -1.92 15.75
N LYS A 2 45.38 -2.36 16.98
CA LYS A 2 44.02 -2.78 17.40
C LYS A 2 42.96 -1.67 17.31
N LEU A 3 43.30 -0.42 17.65
CA LEU A 3 42.37 0.71 17.58
C LEU A 3 41.96 1.05 16.13
N LEU A 4 42.94 0.99 15.21
CA LEU A 4 42.70 1.24 13.78
C LEU A 4 41.77 0.16 13.16
N SER A 5 41.92 -1.08 13.58
CA SER A 5 41.08 -2.19 13.14
C SER A 5 39.65 -2.06 13.66
N VAL A 6 39.46 -1.59 14.90
CA VAL A 6 38.14 -1.34 15.47
C VAL A 6 37.43 -0.17 14.75
N VAL A 7 38.13 0.92 14.49
CA VAL A 7 37.60 2.06 13.75
C VAL A 7 37.23 1.64 12.32
N LEU A 8 38.09 0.84 11.65
CA LEU A 8 37.80 0.33 10.32
C LEU A 8 36.57 -0.59 10.30
N ILE A 9 36.41 -1.46 11.30
CA ILE A 9 35.20 -2.29 11.46
C ILE A 9 33.95 -1.45 11.71
N CYS A 10 34.03 -0.42 12.56
CA CYS A 10 32.92 0.49 12.82
C CYS A 10 32.53 1.31 11.60
N THR A 11 33.49 1.70 10.74
CA THR A 11 33.18 2.41 9.48
C THR A 11 32.62 1.48 8.40
N LEU A 12 32.94 0.19 8.44
CA LEU A 12 32.37 -0.82 7.56
C LEU A 12 30.99 -1.31 8.00
N LEU A 13 30.60 -1.06 9.24
CA LEU A 13 29.20 -1.16 9.68
C LEU A 13 28.44 0.02 9.08
N SER A 14 28.37 0.04 7.75
CA SER A 14 27.53 0.96 7.01
C SER A 14 26.13 0.87 7.60
N ILE A 15 25.62 1.96 8.11
CA ILE A 15 24.22 2.07 8.49
C ILE A 15 23.45 1.78 7.21
N SER A 16 22.98 0.55 7.06
CA SER A 16 22.11 0.18 5.96
C SER A 16 20.79 0.92 6.19
N TYR A 17 20.68 2.10 5.62
CA TYR A 17 19.39 2.78 5.56
C TYR A 17 18.47 1.93 4.69
N GLY A 18 17.37 1.46 5.28
CA GLY A 18 16.32 0.83 4.50
C GLY A 18 15.72 1.84 3.51
N TYR A 19 15.21 1.37 2.39
CA TYR A 19 14.46 2.19 1.44
C TYR A 19 13.16 2.68 2.07
N ARG A 20 12.67 3.84 1.60
CA ARG A 20 11.34 4.33 1.89
C ARG A 20 10.39 3.96 0.75
N ILE A 21 9.39 3.16 1.05
CA ILE A 21 8.50 2.53 0.07
C ILE A 21 7.07 2.95 0.32
N LEU A 22 6.40 3.46 -0.71
CA LEU A 22 4.97 3.75 -0.67
C LEU A 22 4.19 2.60 -1.30
N GLY A 23 3.24 2.04 -0.55
CA GLY A 23 2.25 1.08 -1.06
C GLY A 23 0.90 1.78 -1.26
N VAL A 24 0.30 1.62 -2.44
CA VAL A 24 -1.02 2.20 -2.77
C VAL A 24 -1.96 1.09 -3.18
N PHE A 25 -2.88 0.73 -2.29
CA PHE A 25 -3.80 -0.40 -2.44
C PHE A 25 -5.24 0.06 -2.22
N PRO A 26 -5.81 0.77 -3.21
CA PRO A 26 -7.11 1.42 -3.04
C PRO A 26 -8.29 0.46 -3.18
N PHE A 27 -8.08 -0.74 -3.74
CA PHE A 27 -9.17 -1.68 -3.95
C PHE A 27 -9.72 -2.22 -2.62
N ASN A 28 -11.04 -2.11 -2.43
CA ASN A 28 -11.72 -2.52 -1.21
C ASN A 28 -12.01 -4.03 -1.17
N GLY A 29 -11.03 -4.85 -1.52
CA GLY A 29 -11.08 -6.31 -1.49
C GLY A 29 -10.12 -6.89 -0.45
N LYS A 30 -10.63 -7.38 0.69
CA LYS A 30 -9.77 -7.87 1.77
C LYS A 30 -8.84 -9.00 1.34
N SER A 31 -9.31 -9.90 0.49
CA SER A 31 -8.49 -11.03 -0.03
C SER A 31 -7.31 -10.54 -0.88
N HIS A 32 -7.50 -9.49 -1.68
CA HIS A 32 -6.45 -8.85 -2.45
C HIS A 32 -5.45 -8.15 -1.53
N PHE A 33 -5.94 -7.33 -0.62
CA PHE A 33 -5.09 -6.60 0.29
C PHE A 33 -4.22 -7.50 1.17
N MET A 34 -4.68 -8.68 1.56
CA MET A 34 -3.91 -9.61 2.40
C MET A 34 -2.54 -9.97 1.79
N MET A 35 -2.44 -10.08 0.47
CA MET A 35 -1.16 -10.35 -0.21
C MET A 35 -0.22 -9.14 -0.09
N PHE A 36 -0.72 -7.94 -0.34
CA PHE A 36 0.04 -6.69 -0.23
C PHE A 36 0.43 -6.38 1.20
N GLU A 37 -0.47 -6.61 2.16
CA GLU A 37 -0.17 -6.47 3.59
C GLU A 37 1.03 -7.31 3.99
N GLN A 38 1.09 -8.59 3.56
CA GLN A 38 2.21 -9.47 3.86
C GLN A 38 3.50 -9.00 3.15
N LEU A 39 3.41 -8.57 1.90
CA LEU A 39 4.54 -8.01 1.16
C LEU A 39 5.12 -6.81 1.90
N MET A 40 4.29 -5.83 2.27
CA MET A 40 4.73 -4.62 2.96
C MET A 40 5.29 -4.94 4.35
N LYS A 41 4.71 -5.89 5.09
CA LYS A 41 5.27 -6.37 6.36
C LYS A 41 6.65 -7.03 6.20
N ILE A 42 6.85 -7.80 5.13
CA ILE A 42 8.15 -8.42 4.86
C ILE A 42 9.20 -7.35 4.54
N LEU A 43 8.85 -6.33 3.76
CA LEU A 43 9.73 -5.20 3.46
C LEU A 43 10.06 -4.42 4.75
N ALA A 44 9.07 -4.11 5.57
CA ALA A 44 9.27 -3.46 6.86
C ALA A 44 10.18 -4.28 7.80
N LYS A 45 9.98 -5.60 7.86
CA LYS A 45 10.84 -6.52 8.64
C LYS A 45 12.29 -6.53 8.16
N ARG A 46 12.53 -6.26 6.88
CA ARG A 46 13.89 -6.15 6.30
C ARG A 46 14.55 -4.80 6.58
N GLY A 47 13.89 -3.90 7.32
CA GLY A 47 14.42 -2.60 7.70
C GLY A 47 14.05 -1.45 6.77
N HIS A 48 13.18 -1.68 5.78
CA HIS A 48 12.62 -0.62 4.94
C HIS A 48 11.55 0.14 5.70
N GLN A 49 11.43 1.44 5.46
CA GLN A 49 10.31 2.25 5.94
C GLN A 49 9.16 2.14 4.92
N VAL A 50 8.01 1.63 5.34
CA VAL A 50 6.87 1.46 4.44
C VAL A 50 5.70 2.33 4.89
N ASP A 51 5.23 3.17 3.98
CA ASP A 51 4.01 3.94 4.11
C ASP A 51 2.93 3.28 3.24
N VAL A 52 1.74 3.04 3.81
CA VAL A 52 0.68 2.31 3.12
C VAL A 52 -0.59 3.16 3.05
N ILE A 53 -1.19 3.17 1.86
CA ILE A 53 -2.50 3.76 1.59
C ILE A 53 -3.43 2.60 1.26
N SER A 54 -4.45 2.39 2.09
CA SER A 54 -5.41 1.30 1.89
C SER A 54 -6.73 1.57 2.62
N THR A 55 -7.73 0.75 2.37
CA THR A 55 -8.99 0.71 3.12
C THR A 55 -8.91 -0.21 4.35
N PHE A 56 -7.78 -0.90 4.56
CA PHE A 56 -7.59 -1.91 5.60
C PHE A 56 -6.38 -1.61 6.50
N PRO A 57 -6.47 -0.65 7.43
CA PRO A 57 -5.37 -0.35 8.33
C PRO A 57 -5.06 -1.54 9.24
N LEU A 58 -3.83 -1.62 9.70
CA LEU A 58 -3.42 -2.65 10.64
C LEU A 58 -4.14 -2.51 11.97
N THR A 59 -4.60 -3.63 12.53
CA THR A 59 -5.23 -3.65 13.86
C THR A 59 -4.22 -3.47 14.99
N LYS A 60 -2.94 -3.74 14.75
CA LYS A 60 -1.84 -3.59 15.70
C LYS A 60 -0.65 -2.93 15.01
N PRO A 61 0.04 -2.00 15.67
CA PRO A 61 1.25 -1.39 15.12
C PRO A 61 2.27 -2.45 14.71
N TYR A 62 2.96 -2.19 13.60
CA TYR A 62 4.04 -3.05 13.12
C TYR A 62 5.30 -2.19 12.87
N PRO A 63 6.49 -2.62 13.33
CA PRO A 63 7.72 -1.85 13.17
C PRO A 63 7.99 -1.48 11.71
N ASN A 64 8.37 -0.24 11.47
CA ASN A 64 8.68 0.32 10.13
C ASN A 64 7.49 0.30 9.13
N TYR A 65 6.28 0.05 9.58
CA TYR A 65 5.06 0.07 8.77
C TYR A 65 4.14 1.18 9.29
N ASN A 66 3.70 2.05 8.42
CA ASN A 66 2.82 3.15 8.73
C ASN A 66 1.60 3.15 7.81
N ASP A 67 0.39 3.11 8.38
CA ASP A 67 -0.84 3.36 7.63
C ASP A 67 -0.94 4.87 7.38
N LEU A 68 -0.37 5.34 6.26
CA LEU A 68 -0.23 6.75 5.94
C LEU A 68 -1.56 7.42 5.66
N ILE A 69 -2.40 6.76 4.85
CA ILE A 69 -3.75 7.22 4.54
C ILE A 69 -4.69 6.03 4.62
N VAL A 70 -5.67 6.13 5.50
CA VAL A 70 -6.76 5.16 5.59
C VAL A 70 -7.91 5.67 4.72
N LEU A 71 -8.13 4.99 3.60
CA LEU A 71 -9.21 5.33 2.69
C LEU A 71 -10.56 4.89 3.28
N PRO A 72 -11.64 5.63 3.02
CA PRO A 72 -12.96 5.20 3.47
C PRO A 72 -13.30 3.84 2.83
N ALA A 73 -13.88 2.95 3.62
CA ALA A 73 -14.39 1.69 3.10
C ALA A 73 -15.53 2.00 2.13
N GLY A 74 -15.24 1.87 0.84
CA GLY A 74 -16.23 1.96 -0.22
C GLY A 74 -17.13 0.74 -0.23
N ARG A 75 -17.82 0.50 -1.36
CA ARG A 75 -18.63 -0.72 -1.55
C ARG A 75 -17.77 -1.96 -1.32
N GLN A 76 -18.08 -2.73 -0.29
CA GLN A 76 -17.41 -4.01 -0.08
C GLN A 76 -17.93 -5.02 -1.10
N PHE A 77 -17.02 -5.57 -1.90
CA PHE A 77 -17.31 -6.76 -2.71
C PHE A 77 -17.35 -7.95 -1.76
N MET A 78 -18.53 -8.26 -1.27
CA MET A 78 -18.74 -9.35 -0.34
C MET A 78 -19.15 -10.60 -1.10
N ASN A 79 -18.80 -11.76 -0.56
CA ASN A 79 -19.20 -13.09 -1.06
C ASN A 79 -20.72 -13.38 -0.91
N ASN A 80 -21.57 -12.36 -0.94
CA ASN A 80 -23.01 -12.45 -0.78
C ASN A 80 -23.78 -12.23 -2.09
N MET A 81 -23.07 -12.13 -3.21
CA MET A 81 -23.71 -12.13 -4.53
C MET A 81 -24.08 -13.56 -4.94
N THR A 82 -25.31 -13.74 -5.39
CA THR A 82 -25.77 -14.99 -5.96
C THR A 82 -25.16 -15.21 -7.35
N TYR A 83 -25.11 -16.45 -7.81
CA TYR A 83 -24.65 -16.79 -9.16
C TYR A 83 -25.43 -16.01 -10.25
N ASN A 84 -26.74 -15.86 -10.09
CA ASN A 84 -27.57 -15.14 -11.05
C ASN A 84 -27.24 -13.65 -11.09
N GLU A 85 -26.97 -13.01 -9.97
CA GLU A 85 -26.53 -11.61 -9.89
C GLU A 85 -25.20 -11.43 -10.61
N ILE A 86 -24.21 -12.31 -10.34
CA ILE A 86 -22.91 -12.29 -11.01
C ILE A 86 -23.10 -12.49 -12.52
N LYS A 87 -23.87 -13.49 -12.92
CA LYS A 87 -24.13 -13.77 -14.34
C LYS A 87 -24.77 -12.57 -15.05
N THR A 88 -25.76 -11.93 -14.44
CA THR A 88 -26.42 -10.76 -15.01
C THR A 88 -25.46 -9.59 -15.10
N LEU A 89 -24.65 -9.35 -14.05
CA LEU A 89 -23.70 -8.24 -13.99
C LEU A 89 -22.65 -8.31 -15.09
N PHE A 90 -22.19 -9.52 -15.42
CA PHE A 90 -21.14 -9.75 -16.42
C PHE A 90 -21.69 -10.15 -17.81
N ALA A 91 -23.04 -10.20 -17.99
CA ALA A 91 -23.65 -10.67 -19.22
C ALA A 91 -23.33 -9.84 -20.46
N ASP A 92 -23.38 -8.50 -20.31
CA ASP A 92 -23.22 -7.59 -21.45
C ASP A 92 -21.76 -7.22 -21.70
N SER A 93 -21.02 -6.87 -20.64
CA SER A 93 -19.59 -6.50 -20.74
C SER A 93 -18.88 -6.71 -19.41
N PRO A 94 -18.02 -7.73 -19.30
CA PRO A 94 -17.19 -7.93 -18.12
C PRO A 94 -16.32 -6.71 -17.79
N THR A 95 -15.75 -6.05 -18.80
CA THR A 95 -14.93 -4.85 -18.61
C THR A 95 -15.73 -3.70 -18.02
N HIS A 96 -16.96 -3.46 -18.51
CA HIS A 96 -17.83 -2.43 -17.97
C HIS A 96 -18.25 -2.74 -16.53
N ALA A 97 -18.55 -3.99 -16.24
CA ALA A 97 -18.88 -4.44 -14.88
C ALA A 97 -17.73 -4.14 -13.91
N VAL A 98 -16.49 -4.52 -14.25
CA VAL A 98 -15.31 -4.25 -13.41
C VAL A 98 -15.07 -2.75 -13.26
N ALA A 99 -15.14 -1.98 -14.33
CA ALA A 99 -14.96 -0.53 -14.29
C ALA A 99 -16.00 0.15 -13.38
N THR A 100 -17.26 -0.28 -13.43
CA THR A 100 -18.35 0.27 -12.62
C THR A 100 -18.25 -0.15 -11.16
N LEU A 101 -17.84 -1.40 -10.91
CA LEU A 101 -17.81 -1.96 -9.56
C LEU A 101 -16.56 -1.55 -8.77
N ALA A 102 -15.44 -1.43 -9.43
CA ALA A 102 -14.15 -1.20 -8.79
C ALA A 102 -13.46 0.09 -9.28
N GLY A 103 -13.51 0.39 -10.57
CA GLY A 103 -12.72 1.47 -11.16
C GLY A 103 -13.17 2.86 -10.72
N ASN A 104 -14.47 3.14 -10.74
CA ASN A 104 -15.00 4.47 -10.41
C ASN A 104 -14.74 4.84 -8.95
N ASP A 105 -14.98 3.91 -8.02
CA ASP A 105 -14.75 4.13 -6.60
C ASP A 105 -13.26 4.42 -6.32
N ILE A 106 -12.36 3.72 -7.02
CA ILE A 106 -10.91 3.98 -6.91
C ILE A 106 -10.55 5.38 -7.39
N CYS A 107 -11.13 5.83 -8.52
CA CYS A 107 -10.91 7.18 -9.02
C CYS A 107 -11.40 8.26 -8.03
N GLU A 108 -12.47 8.00 -7.30
CA GLU A 108 -12.97 8.93 -6.27
C GLU A 108 -11.98 9.12 -5.12
N PHE A 109 -11.19 8.09 -4.78
CA PHE A 109 -10.17 8.22 -3.73
C PHE A 109 -9.09 9.26 -4.08
N LEU A 110 -8.85 9.53 -5.37
CA LEU A 110 -7.95 10.60 -5.79
C LEU A 110 -8.44 11.99 -5.35
N ASN A 111 -9.73 12.17 -5.11
CA ASN A 111 -10.30 13.41 -4.60
C ASN A 111 -10.15 13.57 -3.08
N ASN A 112 -9.69 12.54 -2.38
CA ASN A 112 -9.41 12.62 -0.94
C ASN A 112 -8.37 13.72 -0.67
N SER A 113 -8.61 14.58 0.31
CA SER A 113 -7.74 15.73 0.62
C SER A 113 -6.31 15.31 0.99
N GLN A 114 -6.13 14.21 1.72
CA GLN A 114 -4.82 13.68 2.08
C GLN A 114 -4.09 13.13 0.86
N MET A 115 -4.80 12.46 -0.06
CA MET A 115 -4.24 12.01 -1.35
C MET A 115 -3.80 13.20 -2.20
N GLN A 116 -4.63 14.24 -2.33
CA GLN A 116 -4.29 15.45 -3.07
C GLN A 116 -3.07 16.17 -2.45
N GLN A 117 -2.98 16.19 -1.13
CA GLN A 117 -1.84 16.76 -0.44
C GLN A 117 -0.56 15.96 -0.72
N LEU A 118 -0.62 14.63 -0.66
CA LEU A 118 0.53 13.77 -0.95
C LEU A 118 1.00 13.92 -2.40
N ILE A 119 0.07 14.01 -3.36
CA ILE A 119 0.39 14.17 -4.78
C ILE A 119 1.05 15.53 -5.04
N ARG A 120 0.54 16.60 -4.45
CA ARG A 120 1.06 17.96 -4.68
C ARG A 120 2.35 18.26 -3.91
N ASN A 121 2.49 17.65 -2.74
CA ASN A 121 3.62 17.87 -1.83
C ASN A 121 4.15 16.52 -1.35
N PRO A 122 4.75 15.71 -2.24
CA PRO A 122 5.36 14.46 -1.83
C PRO A 122 6.52 14.72 -0.86
N PRO A 123 6.80 13.82 0.08
CA PRO A 123 7.92 13.97 0.98
C PRO A 123 9.24 14.01 0.18
N ASN A 124 10.08 14.98 0.51
CA ASN A 124 11.36 15.23 -0.18
C ASN A 124 12.57 14.82 0.67
N ASP A 125 12.39 14.63 1.99
CA ASP A 125 13.49 14.32 2.91
C ASP A 125 13.02 13.30 3.99
N PRO A 126 13.33 12.02 3.81
CA PRO A 126 13.74 11.40 2.55
C PRO A 126 12.56 11.24 1.56
N PRO A 127 12.80 11.24 0.25
CA PRO A 127 11.79 10.93 -0.75
C PRO A 127 11.43 9.43 -0.72
N TYR A 128 10.40 9.03 -1.48
CA TYR A 128 10.15 7.61 -1.72
C TYR A 128 11.13 7.06 -2.75
N ASP A 129 11.77 5.94 -2.41
CA ASP A 129 12.66 5.20 -3.32
C ASP A 129 11.87 4.32 -4.29
N ALA A 130 10.70 3.86 -3.87
CA ALA A 130 9.84 3.02 -4.70
C ALA A 130 8.36 3.22 -4.36
N VAL A 131 7.50 3.00 -5.37
CA VAL A 131 6.05 2.96 -5.21
C VAL A 131 5.54 1.62 -5.71
N ILE A 132 4.73 0.95 -4.90
CA ILE A 132 4.06 -0.31 -5.25
C ILE A 132 2.57 -0.01 -5.33
N ILE A 133 1.97 -0.26 -6.50
CA ILE A 133 0.57 0.06 -6.77
C ILE A 133 -0.19 -1.20 -7.17
N GLU A 134 -1.37 -1.37 -6.62
CA GLU A 134 -2.36 -2.33 -7.12
C GLU A 134 -3.08 -1.74 -8.34
N VAL A 135 -3.08 -2.47 -9.45
CA VAL A 135 -3.76 -2.14 -10.69
C VAL A 135 -4.73 -3.23 -11.12
#